data_007137bd100c3ead8f7d54bbeac8e63c
#
_entry.id   007137bd100c3ead8f7d54bbeac8e63c
#
_cell.length_a   1.000
_cell.length_b   1.000
_cell.length_c   1.000
_cell.angle_alpha   90.00
_cell.angle_beta   90.00
_cell.angle_gamma   90.00
#
_symmetry.space_group_name_H-M   'P 1'
#
loop_
_entity.id
_entity.type
_entity.pdbx_description
1 polymer ?
#
loop_
_entity_poly.entity_id
_entity_poly.type
_entity_poly.pdbx_seq_one_letter_code
_entity_poly.pdbx_strand_id
1 'polypeptide(L)'
;MAEPLVSETLWRRVEPLLPKPKVRNRHRQYAGRKPSHPRKILRGIVFALRTGVPWEYLPATSEWPSGQTCLRWLRRWQRAGVWKRLLVELLSELARPGKIGWERAIVDSASVRVPHGGRNTGPSPVDRRKRGSKHHVLVDAQGVPLELVLTAANRNDITPLLGLVDALPALPGKRGRPRKRPDRVQGDRGYDSERHRQELKKGSSPS
;
A
#
# COMPACT_ATOMS: atom_id res chain seq x y z
N MET A 1 13.24 -8.13 25.45
CA MET A 1 11.77 -8.21 25.25
C MET A 1 11.47 -8.05 23.77
N ALA A 2 10.58 -8.87 23.19
CA ALA A 2 10.21 -8.76 21.78
C ALA A 2 9.49 -7.42 21.53
N GLU A 3 9.85 -6.75 20.43
CA GLU A 3 9.23 -5.49 20.03
C GLU A 3 7.73 -5.69 19.76
N PRO A 4 6.84 -4.81 20.26
CA PRO A 4 5.41 -4.97 20.07
C PRO A 4 5.05 -4.84 18.58
N LEU A 5 4.18 -5.72 18.07
CA LEU A 5 3.70 -5.72 16.67
C LEU A 5 3.15 -4.37 16.20
N VAL A 6 2.57 -3.62 17.11
CA VAL A 6 2.07 -2.25 16.90
C VAL A 6 2.59 -1.40 18.03
N SER A 7 3.68 -0.66 17.76
CA SER A 7 4.25 0.29 18.70
C SER A 7 3.26 1.42 19.02
N GLU A 8 3.45 2.09 20.15
CA GLU A 8 2.65 3.26 20.51
C GLU A 8 2.77 4.37 19.46
N THR A 9 3.97 4.54 18.93
CA THR A 9 4.26 5.51 17.88
C THR A 9 3.47 5.23 16.61
N LEU A 10 3.45 3.97 16.14
CA LEU A 10 2.65 3.57 14.98
C LEU A 10 1.15 3.73 15.25
N TRP A 11 0.68 3.36 16.46
CA TRP A 11 -0.73 3.49 16.81
C TRP A 11 -1.22 4.94 16.74
N ARG A 12 -0.47 5.88 17.32
CA ARG A 12 -0.79 7.32 17.28
C ARG A 12 -0.94 7.88 15.86
N ARG A 13 -0.23 7.32 14.87
CA ARG A 13 -0.38 7.70 13.46
C ARG A 13 -1.61 7.07 12.80
N VAL A 14 -1.88 5.81 13.11
CA VAL A 14 -3.00 5.07 12.50
C VAL A 14 -4.36 5.48 13.05
N GLU A 15 -4.46 5.68 14.36
CA GLU A 15 -5.73 5.96 15.04
C GLU A 15 -6.53 7.13 14.43
N PRO A 16 -5.94 8.32 14.17
CA PRO A 16 -6.67 9.45 13.57
C PRO A 16 -7.10 9.20 12.12
N LEU A 17 -6.46 8.26 11.42
CA LEU A 17 -6.79 7.89 10.05
C LEU A 17 -7.98 6.93 9.97
N LEU A 18 -8.37 6.30 11.09
CA LEU A 18 -9.45 5.33 11.10
C LEU A 18 -10.81 6.02 10.92
N PRO A 19 -11.73 5.41 10.16
CA PRO A 19 -13.07 5.95 10.02
C PRO A 19 -13.79 5.93 11.37
N LYS A 20 -14.34 7.06 11.75
CA LYS A 20 -15.16 7.17 12.97
C LYS A 20 -16.32 6.16 12.91
N PRO A 21 -16.67 5.50 14.02
CA PRO A 21 -17.85 4.66 14.07
C PRO A 21 -19.07 5.48 13.68
N LYS A 22 -19.89 4.96 12.76
CA LYS A 22 -21.20 5.58 12.49
C LYS A 22 -21.99 5.50 13.79
N VAL A 23 -22.34 6.64 14.35
CA VAL A 23 -23.29 6.72 15.48
C VAL A 23 -24.63 6.20 14.96
N ARG A 24 -24.91 4.94 15.22
CA ARG A 24 -26.23 4.36 14.98
C ARG A 24 -27.19 4.89 16.02
N ASN A 25 -28.37 5.34 15.58
CA ASN A 25 -29.45 5.90 16.37
C ASN A 25 -29.37 5.59 17.88
N ARG A 26 -29.41 6.62 18.71
CA ARG A 26 -29.33 6.56 20.19
C ARG A 26 -30.30 5.58 20.85
N HIS A 27 -31.34 5.15 20.14
CA HIS A 27 -32.40 4.24 20.63
C HIS A 27 -32.14 2.75 20.37
N ARG A 28 -31.08 2.35 19.66
CA ARG A 28 -30.70 0.93 19.57
C ARG A 28 -29.44 0.70 20.39
N GLN A 29 -29.62 0.30 21.63
CA GLN A 29 -28.58 -0.42 22.37
C GLN A 29 -28.05 -1.54 21.46
N TYR A 30 -26.73 -1.72 21.42
CA TYR A 30 -26.10 -2.73 20.60
C TYR A 30 -26.72 -4.10 20.85
N ALA A 31 -27.60 -4.54 19.97
CA ALA A 31 -28.01 -5.94 19.93
C ALA A 31 -26.81 -6.74 19.41
N GLY A 32 -26.02 -7.32 20.31
CA GLY A 32 -24.90 -8.17 19.97
C GLY A 32 -23.55 -7.80 20.65
N ARG A 33 -22.52 -8.58 20.33
CA ARG A 33 -21.17 -8.42 20.90
C ARG A 33 -20.56 -7.07 20.48
N LYS A 34 -19.98 -6.33 21.44
CA LYS A 34 -19.25 -5.08 21.17
C LYS A 34 -18.12 -5.32 20.16
N PRO A 35 -17.89 -4.40 19.21
CA PRO A 35 -16.77 -4.50 18.28
C PRO A 35 -15.43 -4.55 19.01
N SER A 36 -14.48 -5.35 18.52
CA SER A 36 -13.12 -5.38 19.05
C SER A 36 -12.45 -4.02 18.89
N HIS A 37 -11.60 -3.66 19.85
CA HIS A 37 -10.85 -2.40 19.80
C HIS A 37 -9.98 -2.33 18.52
N PRO A 38 -9.96 -1.20 17.79
CA PRO A 38 -9.25 -1.10 16.51
C PRO A 38 -7.75 -1.43 16.59
N ARG A 39 -7.09 -1.10 17.69
CA ARG A 39 -5.67 -1.45 17.91
C ARG A 39 -5.44 -2.97 17.97
N LYS A 40 -6.35 -3.72 18.61
CA LYS A 40 -6.27 -5.19 18.61
C LYS A 40 -6.48 -5.77 17.21
N ILE A 41 -7.39 -5.18 16.43
CA ILE A 41 -7.61 -5.56 15.04
C ILE A 41 -6.35 -5.30 14.22
N LEU A 42 -5.73 -4.12 14.37
CA LEU A 42 -4.49 -3.76 13.68
C LEU A 42 -3.35 -4.73 14.03
N ARG A 43 -3.20 -5.12 15.31
CA ARG A 43 -2.21 -6.14 15.73
C ARG A 43 -2.40 -7.45 14.97
N GLY A 44 -3.63 -7.97 14.90
CA GLY A 44 -3.93 -9.21 14.16
C GLY A 44 -3.66 -9.07 12.65
N ILE A 45 -3.97 -7.91 12.05
CA ILE A 45 -3.65 -7.62 10.65
C ILE A 45 -2.14 -7.64 10.44
N VAL A 46 -1.37 -6.91 11.26
CA VAL A 46 0.09 -6.85 11.15
C VAL A 46 0.72 -8.22 11.37
N PHE A 47 0.22 -9.00 12.33
CA PHE A 47 0.69 -10.36 12.56
C PHE A 47 0.49 -11.23 11.31
N ALA A 48 -0.71 -11.28 10.76
CA ALA A 48 -1.01 -12.09 9.58
C ALA A 48 -0.16 -11.67 8.37
N LEU A 49 0.02 -10.36 8.15
CA LEU A 49 0.84 -9.86 7.03
C LEU A 49 2.35 -10.14 7.22
N ARG A 50 2.86 -10.13 8.45
CA ARG A 50 4.28 -10.41 8.73
C ARG A 50 4.61 -11.90 8.67
N THR A 51 3.69 -12.75 9.10
CA THR A 51 3.90 -14.20 9.18
C THR A 51 3.47 -14.94 7.91
N GLY A 52 2.62 -14.30 7.07
CA GLY A 52 2.02 -14.94 5.90
C GLY A 52 0.97 -16.00 6.26
N VAL A 53 0.56 -16.11 7.54
CA VAL A 53 -0.46 -17.08 7.96
C VAL A 53 -1.78 -16.81 7.24
N PRO A 54 -2.44 -17.80 6.64
CA PRO A 54 -3.77 -17.63 6.07
C PRO A 54 -4.78 -17.12 7.10
N TRP A 55 -5.67 -16.22 6.69
CA TRP A 55 -6.64 -15.58 7.60
C TRP A 55 -7.54 -16.58 8.34
N GLU A 56 -7.84 -17.71 7.73
CA GLU A 56 -8.64 -18.78 8.34
C GLU A 56 -7.92 -19.48 9.49
N TYR A 57 -6.59 -19.52 9.45
CA TYR A 57 -5.76 -20.14 10.49
C TYR A 57 -5.26 -19.15 11.56
N LEU A 58 -5.57 -17.86 11.42
CA LEU A 58 -5.26 -16.89 12.47
C LEU A 58 -6.22 -17.06 13.64
N PRO A 59 -5.78 -17.67 14.79
CA PRO A 59 -6.65 -17.89 15.93
C PRO A 59 -7.03 -16.58 16.61
N ALA A 60 -8.18 -16.55 17.24
CA ALA A 60 -8.53 -15.47 18.14
C ALA A 60 -7.75 -15.63 19.46
N THR A 61 -7.21 -14.52 19.95
CA THR A 61 -6.44 -14.45 21.20
C THR A 61 -6.91 -13.28 22.05
N SER A 62 -6.31 -13.08 23.23
CA SER A 62 -6.49 -11.86 24.03
C SER A 62 -5.96 -10.61 23.31
N GLU A 63 -4.96 -10.78 22.40
CA GLU A 63 -4.28 -9.71 21.71
C GLU A 63 -4.99 -9.24 20.44
N TRP A 64 -5.70 -10.15 19.73
CA TRP A 64 -6.46 -9.84 18.51
C TRP A 64 -7.67 -10.76 18.30
N PRO A 65 -8.68 -10.29 17.55
CA PRO A 65 -9.84 -11.11 17.19
C PRO A 65 -9.50 -12.13 16.09
N SER A 66 -10.47 -13.00 15.76
CA SER A 66 -10.30 -14.01 14.70
C SER A 66 -9.83 -13.39 13.38
N GLY A 67 -9.10 -14.18 12.59
CA GLY A 67 -8.57 -13.74 11.30
C GLY A 67 -9.64 -13.25 10.33
N GLN A 68 -10.83 -13.87 10.32
CA GLN A 68 -11.96 -13.39 9.51
C GLN A 68 -12.42 -11.99 9.95
N THR A 69 -12.36 -11.67 11.23
CA THR A 69 -12.63 -10.32 11.72
C THR A 69 -11.53 -9.36 11.27
N CYS A 70 -10.26 -9.73 11.40
CA CYS A 70 -9.12 -8.93 10.92
C CYS A 70 -9.22 -8.66 9.43
N LEU A 71 -9.51 -9.68 8.59
CA LEU A 71 -9.65 -9.53 7.14
C LEU A 71 -10.81 -8.60 6.76
N ARG A 72 -11.95 -8.69 7.44
CA ARG A 72 -13.10 -7.81 7.22
C ARG A 72 -12.76 -6.35 7.50
N TRP A 73 -12.02 -6.09 8.58
CA TRP A 73 -11.58 -4.74 8.92
C TRP A 73 -10.45 -4.24 8.00
N LEU A 74 -9.51 -5.08 7.59
CA LEU A 74 -8.52 -4.76 6.57
C LEU A 74 -9.20 -4.24 5.30
N ARG A 75 -10.19 -4.99 4.78
CA ARG A 75 -10.97 -4.60 3.59
C ARG A 75 -11.78 -3.31 3.80
N ARG A 76 -12.35 -3.13 5.00
CA ARG A 76 -13.08 -1.91 5.35
C ARG A 76 -12.17 -0.68 5.36
N TRP A 77 -11.00 -0.79 5.98
CA TRP A 77 -10.01 0.29 6.04
C TRP A 77 -9.39 0.57 4.68
N GLN A 78 -9.20 -0.46 3.85
CA GLN A 78 -8.78 -0.30 2.46
C GLN A 78 -9.78 0.56 1.67
N ARG A 79 -11.09 0.24 1.75
CA ARG A 79 -12.15 1.03 1.08
C ARG A 79 -12.24 2.46 1.61
N ALA A 80 -11.90 2.68 2.87
CA ALA A 80 -11.85 3.99 3.49
C ALA A 80 -10.55 4.76 3.19
N GLY A 81 -9.61 4.19 2.43
CA GLY A 81 -8.34 4.83 2.05
C GLY A 81 -7.34 5.00 3.20
N VAL A 82 -7.50 4.26 4.31
CA VAL A 82 -6.63 4.36 5.49
C VAL A 82 -5.18 4.08 5.14
N TRP A 83 -4.93 3.00 4.38
CA TRP A 83 -3.57 2.58 4.04
C TRP A 83 -2.84 3.58 3.13
N LYS A 84 -3.56 4.19 2.19
CA LYS A 84 -3.00 5.24 1.33
C LYS A 84 -2.61 6.47 2.17
N ARG A 85 -3.48 6.91 3.09
CA ARG A 85 -3.16 8.03 3.99
C ARG A 85 -1.99 7.71 4.92
N LEU A 86 -1.94 6.48 5.45
CA LEU A 86 -0.82 6.04 6.28
C LEU A 86 0.50 6.06 5.50
N LEU A 87 0.51 5.57 4.25
CA LEU A 87 1.69 5.63 3.39
C LEU A 87 2.16 7.08 3.21
N VAL A 88 1.26 8.00 2.87
CA VAL A 88 1.59 9.43 2.70
C VAL A 88 2.15 10.03 3.98
N GLU A 89 1.59 9.69 5.14
CA GLU A 89 2.08 10.16 6.45
C GLU A 89 3.51 9.68 6.73
N LEU A 90 3.76 8.38 6.53
CA LEU A 90 5.09 7.78 6.73
C LEU A 90 6.13 8.37 5.76
N LEU A 91 5.76 8.52 4.48
CA LEU A 91 6.64 9.14 3.49
C LEU A 91 6.92 10.60 3.82
N SER A 92 5.93 11.35 4.33
CA SER A 92 6.11 12.75 4.74
C SER A 92 7.10 12.88 5.90
N GLU A 93 7.09 11.94 6.84
CA GLU A 93 8.07 11.90 7.93
C GLU A 93 9.50 11.64 7.44
N LEU A 94 9.66 10.79 6.43
CA LEU A 94 10.97 10.52 5.82
C LEU A 94 11.43 11.68 4.93
N ALA A 95 10.52 12.36 4.26
CA ALA A 95 10.83 13.46 3.37
C ALA A 95 11.33 14.72 4.11
N ARG A 96 10.75 15.04 5.27
CA ARG A 96 11.13 16.23 6.07
C ARG A 96 12.65 16.29 6.39
N PRO A 97 13.28 15.24 6.92
CA PRO A 97 14.74 15.22 7.14
C PRO A 97 15.53 14.90 5.86
N GLY A 98 14.90 14.79 4.69
CA GLY A 98 15.57 14.48 3.42
C GLY A 98 16.02 13.02 3.29
N LYS A 99 15.33 12.09 3.95
CA LYS A 99 15.63 10.65 3.91
C LYS A 99 15.01 9.92 2.71
N ILE A 100 14.40 10.64 1.76
CA ILE A 100 13.92 10.07 0.50
C ILE A 100 14.92 10.41 -0.60
N GLY A 101 15.41 9.39 -1.28
CA GLY A 101 16.37 9.51 -2.37
C GLY A 101 15.66 9.82 -3.69
N TRP A 102 15.45 11.11 -3.95
CA TRP A 102 14.76 11.58 -5.14
C TRP A 102 15.61 11.55 -6.43
N GLU A 103 16.92 11.36 -6.31
CA GLU A 103 17.85 11.30 -7.44
C GLU A 103 17.53 10.14 -8.38
N ARG A 104 16.93 9.07 -7.86
CA ARG A 104 16.54 7.89 -8.62
C ARG A 104 15.36 7.18 -7.98
N ALA A 105 14.40 6.77 -8.79
CA ALA A 105 13.39 5.78 -8.39
C ALA A 105 13.56 4.52 -9.25
N ILE A 106 13.33 3.37 -8.65
CA ILE A 106 13.42 2.07 -9.30
C ILE A 106 12.02 1.48 -9.35
N VAL A 107 11.62 1.03 -10.54
CA VAL A 107 10.36 0.31 -10.74
C VAL A 107 10.62 -1.15 -11.03
N ASP A 108 9.88 -2.01 -10.36
CA ASP A 108 9.90 -3.46 -10.60
C ASP A 108 8.50 -4.05 -10.47
N SER A 109 8.32 -5.25 -11.01
CA SER A 109 7.05 -5.96 -10.93
C SER A 109 7.22 -7.40 -10.46
N ALA A 110 6.30 -7.84 -9.63
CA ALA A 110 6.22 -9.22 -9.19
C ALA A 110 4.82 -9.80 -9.47
N SER A 111 4.78 -11.02 -10.01
CA SER A 111 3.53 -11.74 -10.26
C SER A 111 3.16 -12.61 -9.07
N VAL A 112 1.89 -12.56 -8.66
CA VAL A 112 1.35 -13.35 -7.56
C VAL A 112 0.14 -14.13 -8.06
N ARG A 113 0.11 -15.42 -7.76
CA ARG A 113 -1.03 -16.29 -8.07
C ARG A 113 -2.25 -15.89 -7.24
N VAL A 114 -3.40 -15.80 -7.88
CA VAL A 114 -4.68 -15.48 -7.25
C VAL A 114 -5.72 -16.57 -7.63
N PRO A 115 -5.72 -17.72 -6.95
CA PRO A 115 -6.54 -18.90 -7.34
C PRO A 115 -8.03 -18.60 -7.44
N HIS A 116 -8.54 -17.78 -6.53
CA HIS A 116 -9.96 -17.42 -6.48
C HIS A 116 -10.36 -16.26 -7.39
N GLY A 117 -9.41 -15.73 -8.17
CA GLY A 117 -9.64 -14.56 -9.02
C GLY A 117 -9.94 -13.28 -8.24
N GLY A 118 -10.44 -12.27 -8.92
CA GLY A 118 -10.79 -10.98 -8.33
C GLY A 118 -10.55 -9.82 -9.30
N ARG A 119 -10.75 -8.59 -8.81
CA ARG A 119 -10.41 -7.37 -9.56
C ARG A 119 -8.90 -7.34 -9.81
N ASN A 120 -8.46 -6.91 -10.97
CA ASN A 120 -7.04 -6.87 -11.38
C ASN A 120 -6.39 -8.25 -11.43
N THR A 121 -7.13 -9.29 -11.83
CA THR A 121 -6.58 -10.62 -12.10
C THR A 121 -6.73 -10.98 -13.57
N GLY A 122 -5.80 -11.77 -14.09
CA GLY A 122 -5.80 -12.26 -15.46
C GLY A 122 -4.91 -13.50 -15.61
N PRO A 123 -4.92 -14.16 -16.79
CA PRO A 123 -4.09 -15.33 -17.04
C PRO A 123 -2.60 -14.93 -17.01
N SER A 124 -1.81 -15.61 -16.18
CA SER A 124 -0.36 -15.34 -16.09
C SER A 124 0.37 -15.97 -17.28
N PRO A 125 1.15 -15.21 -18.07
CA PRO A 125 1.92 -15.76 -19.16
C PRO A 125 3.07 -16.66 -18.68
N VAL A 126 3.53 -16.47 -17.45
CA VAL A 126 4.67 -17.22 -16.85
C VAL A 126 4.23 -18.36 -15.94
N ASP A 127 2.93 -18.51 -15.63
CA ASP A 127 2.39 -19.56 -14.76
C ASP A 127 1.26 -20.34 -15.46
N ARG A 128 1.53 -20.90 -16.65
CA ARG A 128 0.62 -21.78 -17.40
C ARG A 128 -0.81 -21.24 -17.49
N ARG A 129 -0.97 -19.91 -17.73
CA ARG A 129 -2.25 -19.18 -17.78
C ARG A 129 -3.10 -19.26 -16.50
N LYS A 130 -2.53 -19.67 -15.37
CA LYS A 130 -3.23 -19.58 -14.09
C LYS A 130 -3.52 -18.13 -13.71
N ARG A 131 -4.63 -17.91 -13.01
CA ARG A 131 -5.03 -16.56 -12.62
C ARG A 131 -4.02 -15.93 -11.65
N GLY A 132 -3.59 -14.72 -11.95
CA GLY A 132 -2.66 -13.97 -11.14
C GLY A 132 -2.87 -12.48 -11.25
N SER A 133 -2.28 -11.74 -10.34
CA SER A 133 -2.10 -10.29 -10.35
C SER A 133 -0.63 -9.96 -10.43
N LYS A 134 -0.31 -8.78 -10.97
CA LYS A 134 1.04 -8.23 -10.99
C LYS A 134 1.08 -6.98 -10.12
N HIS A 135 2.06 -6.94 -9.23
CA HIS A 135 2.34 -5.80 -8.34
C HIS A 135 3.46 -5.00 -8.95
N HIS A 136 3.21 -3.75 -9.30
CA HIS A 136 4.24 -2.82 -9.74
C HIS A 136 4.58 -1.91 -8.57
N VAL A 137 5.83 -1.92 -8.14
CA VAL A 137 6.30 -1.14 -7.00
C VAL A 137 7.31 -0.11 -7.49
N LEU A 138 7.14 1.12 -7.08
CA LEU A 138 8.12 2.18 -7.27
C LEU A 138 8.80 2.44 -5.93
N VAL A 139 10.11 2.30 -5.87
CA VAL A 139 10.93 2.58 -4.68
C VAL A 139 11.91 3.71 -4.97
N ASP A 140 12.37 4.39 -3.92
CA ASP A 140 13.45 5.38 -4.05
C ASP A 140 14.83 4.72 -4.14
N ALA A 141 15.90 5.52 -4.18
CA ALA A 141 17.28 5.04 -4.28
C ALA A 141 17.72 4.19 -3.07
N GLN A 142 17.06 4.32 -1.92
CA GLN A 142 17.32 3.55 -0.70
C GLN A 142 16.40 2.33 -0.55
N GLY A 143 15.47 2.10 -1.50
CA GLY A 143 14.51 1.00 -1.44
C GLY A 143 13.24 1.33 -0.65
N VAL A 144 12.99 2.59 -0.30
CA VAL A 144 11.74 3.00 0.36
C VAL A 144 10.59 2.94 -0.64
N PRO A 145 9.51 2.17 -0.38
CA PRO A 145 8.37 2.10 -1.29
C PRO A 145 7.63 3.43 -1.34
N LEU A 146 7.55 4.02 -2.53
CA LEU A 146 6.90 5.31 -2.78
C LEU A 146 5.45 5.14 -3.24
N GLU A 147 5.19 4.19 -4.13
CA GLU A 147 3.86 3.89 -4.67
C GLU A 147 3.78 2.44 -5.14
N LEU A 148 2.54 1.92 -5.20
CA LEU A 148 2.24 0.58 -5.65
C LEU A 148 0.96 0.55 -6.47
N VAL A 149 0.98 -0.14 -7.62
CA VAL A 149 -0.19 -0.38 -8.47
C VAL A 149 -0.35 -1.87 -8.74
N LEU A 150 -1.59 -2.34 -8.74
CA LEU A 150 -1.96 -3.71 -9.09
C LEU A 150 -2.55 -3.75 -10.50
N THR A 151 -2.07 -4.68 -11.32
CA THR A 151 -2.65 -5.01 -12.62
C THR A 151 -2.96 -6.50 -12.73
N ALA A 152 -3.69 -6.88 -13.76
CA ALA A 152 -3.82 -8.29 -14.14
C ALA A 152 -2.46 -8.83 -14.61
N ALA A 153 -2.17 -10.12 -14.34
CA ALA A 153 -0.88 -10.73 -14.65
C ALA A 153 -0.51 -10.72 -16.14
N ASN A 154 -1.50 -10.62 -17.03
CA ASN A 154 -1.30 -10.51 -18.49
C ASN A 154 -1.06 -9.09 -19.00
N ARG A 155 -1.05 -8.09 -18.13
CA ARG A 155 -0.74 -6.71 -18.54
C ARG A 155 0.76 -6.54 -18.74
N ASN A 156 1.14 -5.76 -19.77
CA ASN A 156 2.52 -5.40 -20.00
C ASN A 156 3.03 -4.47 -18.90
N ASP A 157 4.27 -4.64 -18.45
CA ASP A 157 4.88 -3.92 -17.34
C ASP A 157 4.98 -2.41 -17.58
N ILE A 158 5.17 -1.99 -18.81
CA ILE A 158 5.23 -0.58 -19.19
C ILE A 158 3.90 0.16 -19.01
N THR A 159 2.77 -0.55 -19.14
CA THR A 159 1.43 0.09 -19.16
C THR A 159 1.13 0.93 -17.92
N PRO A 160 1.39 0.49 -16.68
CA PRO A 160 1.11 1.28 -15.49
C PRO A 160 2.18 2.31 -15.13
N LEU A 161 3.32 2.36 -15.83
CA LEU A 161 4.48 3.17 -15.43
C LEU A 161 4.17 4.65 -15.24
N LEU A 162 3.54 5.29 -16.22
CA LEU A 162 3.22 6.73 -16.12
C LEU A 162 2.23 6.99 -14.98
N GLY A 163 1.18 6.17 -14.89
CA GLY A 163 0.20 6.27 -13.80
C GLY A 163 0.82 6.04 -12.43
N LEU A 164 1.81 5.16 -12.32
CA LEU A 164 2.53 4.89 -11.07
C LEU A 164 3.36 6.12 -10.63
N VAL A 165 4.07 6.75 -11.57
CA VAL A 165 4.83 7.98 -11.30
C VAL A 165 3.92 9.16 -10.99
N ASP A 166 2.81 9.31 -11.71
CA ASP A 166 1.85 10.41 -11.50
C ASP A 166 1.07 10.27 -10.18
N ALA A 167 0.89 9.04 -9.69
CA ALA A 167 0.23 8.75 -8.42
C ALA A 167 1.09 9.05 -7.18
N LEU A 168 2.38 9.37 -7.36
CA LEU A 168 3.25 9.77 -6.26
C LEU A 168 2.66 10.96 -5.50
N PRO A 169 2.59 10.90 -4.17
CA PRO A 169 2.13 12.01 -3.37
C PRO A 169 3.12 13.19 -3.42
N ALA A 170 2.60 14.40 -3.39
CA ALA A 170 3.43 15.57 -3.18
C ALA A 170 3.93 15.58 -1.72
N LEU A 171 5.21 15.28 -1.52
CA LEU A 171 5.81 15.18 -0.21
C LEU A 171 6.47 16.50 0.20
N PRO A 172 6.37 16.90 1.49
CA PRO A 172 7.05 18.08 1.99
C PRO A 172 8.56 17.90 1.85
N GLY A 173 9.25 18.89 1.25
CA GLY A 173 10.71 18.92 1.14
C GLY A 173 11.35 19.86 2.14
N LYS A 174 12.68 20.00 2.05
CA LYS A 174 13.39 21.17 2.56
C LYS A 174 12.79 22.39 1.87
N ARG A 175 12.88 23.60 2.38
CA ARG A 175 12.27 24.83 1.85
C ARG A 175 11.94 24.80 0.33
N GLY A 176 10.69 25.06 -0.05
CA GLY A 176 10.27 25.15 -1.43
C GLY A 176 8.97 24.38 -1.74
N ARG A 177 8.68 24.22 -3.03
CA ARG A 177 7.50 23.47 -3.53
C ARG A 177 7.61 21.98 -3.15
N PRO A 178 6.54 21.34 -2.67
CA PRO A 178 6.54 19.91 -2.38
C PRO A 178 7.00 19.08 -3.59
N ARG A 179 7.96 18.18 -3.36
CA ARG A 179 8.52 17.35 -4.42
C ARG A 179 7.57 16.19 -4.72
N LYS A 180 7.33 15.94 -5.99
CA LYS A 180 6.38 14.92 -6.45
C LYS A 180 7.01 13.92 -7.43
N ARG A 181 8.18 14.21 -7.98
CA ARG A 181 8.80 13.34 -9.00
C ARG A 181 10.27 13.08 -8.70
N PRO A 182 10.77 11.86 -8.96
CA PRO A 182 12.20 11.57 -8.96
C PRO A 182 12.89 12.21 -10.18
N ASP A 183 14.19 12.45 -10.07
CA ASP A 183 14.99 13.00 -11.18
C ASP A 183 15.18 11.98 -12.30
N ARG A 184 15.21 10.70 -11.94
CA ARG A 184 15.36 9.57 -12.87
C ARG A 184 14.50 8.40 -12.44
N VAL A 185 13.87 7.72 -13.41
CA VAL A 185 13.17 6.44 -13.22
C VAL A 185 13.97 5.36 -13.94
N GLN A 186 14.26 4.27 -13.22
CA GLN A 186 14.97 3.09 -13.72
C GLN A 186 14.08 1.87 -13.58
N GLY A 187 14.01 1.03 -14.60
CA GLY A 187 13.35 -0.27 -14.62
C GLY A 187 14.16 -1.26 -15.46
N ASP A 188 13.70 -2.49 -15.49
CA ASP A 188 14.22 -3.50 -16.40
C ASP A 188 13.80 -3.21 -17.87
N ARG A 189 14.21 -4.08 -18.81
CA ARG A 189 13.86 -3.93 -20.24
C ARG A 189 12.35 -3.98 -20.51
N GLY A 190 11.56 -4.58 -19.63
CA GLY A 190 10.09 -4.61 -19.74
C GLY A 190 9.44 -3.24 -19.61
N TYR A 191 10.16 -2.27 -19.02
CA TYR A 191 9.75 -0.88 -18.89
C TYR A 191 10.38 0.05 -19.95
N ASP A 192 11.12 -0.49 -20.92
CA ASP A 192 11.77 0.33 -21.93
C ASP A 192 10.83 0.67 -23.08
N SER A 193 10.58 1.98 -23.28
CA SER A 193 9.78 2.52 -24.36
C SER A 193 10.13 3.98 -24.59
N GLU A 194 10.48 4.32 -25.83
CA GLU A 194 10.80 5.71 -26.20
C GLU A 194 9.63 6.66 -25.94
N ARG A 195 8.40 6.24 -26.22
CA ARG A 195 7.20 7.02 -25.92
C ARG A 195 7.10 7.36 -24.43
N HIS A 196 7.30 6.37 -23.55
CA HIS A 196 7.21 6.58 -22.09
C HIS A 196 8.38 7.44 -21.58
N ARG A 197 9.58 7.31 -22.16
CA ARG A 197 10.72 8.19 -21.86
C ARG A 197 10.40 9.64 -22.18
N GLN A 198 9.80 9.92 -23.35
CA GLN A 198 9.41 11.27 -23.75
C GLN A 198 8.31 11.84 -22.84
N GLU A 199 7.30 11.06 -22.48
CA GLU A 199 6.25 11.50 -21.56
C GLU A 199 6.78 11.80 -20.15
N LEU A 200 7.68 10.97 -19.63
CA LEU A 200 8.33 11.23 -18.34
C LEU A 200 9.16 12.52 -18.37
N LYS A 201 9.88 12.80 -19.48
CA LYS A 201 10.64 14.05 -19.66
C LYS A 201 9.74 15.28 -19.69
N LYS A 202 8.60 15.25 -20.41
CA LYS A 202 7.62 16.36 -20.47
C LYS A 202 7.09 16.73 -19.08
N GLY A 203 6.80 15.74 -18.24
CA GLY A 203 6.35 15.97 -16.89
C GLY A 203 7.44 16.44 -15.91
N SER A 204 8.69 16.41 -16.31
CA SER A 204 9.86 16.86 -15.54
C SER A 204 10.28 18.31 -15.84
N SER A 205 9.58 19.01 -16.73
CA SER A 205 9.88 20.42 -17.01
C SER A 205 9.72 21.26 -15.73
N PRO A 206 10.75 22.02 -15.31
CA PRO A 206 10.63 22.95 -14.21
C PRO A 206 9.65 24.07 -14.60
N SER A 207 8.63 24.28 -13.79
CA SER A 207 7.76 25.46 -13.84
C SER A 207 8.42 26.58 -13.06
#